data_e36d8eb6796cfdf7b3a978b4b164e6e8
#
_entry.id   e36d8eb6796cfdf7b3a978b4b164e6e8
#
_cell.length_a   1.000
_cell.length_b   1.000
_cell.length_c   1.000
_cell.angle_alpha   90.00
_cell.angle_beta   90.00
_cell.angle_gamma   90.00
#
_symmetry.space_group_name_H-M   'P 1'
#
loop_
_entity.id
_entity.type
_entity.pdbx_description
1 polymer ?
#
loop_
_entity_poly.entity_id
_entity_poly.type
_entity_poly.pdbx_seq_one_letter_code
_entity_poly.pdbx_strand_id
1 'polypeptide(L)'
;MKSEDANVIIKMKRNIHHLILRKRIHKRSFTLISQNCVGGVIYHMLDIPFKTPTINLYINDEDFVKLAENPRYYFSIEPEPLLEKYIEPSDKQVNYPLIKVGDITVYCRHYNSCKEAIDSWNRRRARIDYNNIYVIATSWNLHESAELIERIGKCGYPNVIFTYEKYNLPNCVHLKGDKWKKDKRGFVKPAIPNYSKNGYIRNFEELFDFAKWINYGVVEER
;
A
#
# COMPACT_ATOMS: atom_id res chain seq x y z
N MET A 1 -22.03 -27.07 -10.84
CA MET A 1 -20.84 -26.39 -11.36
C MET A 1 -19.69 -26.79 -10.44
N LYS A 2 -18.67 -27.49 -10.95
CA LYS A 2 -17.53 -27.96 -10.15
C LYS A 2 -16.74 -26.76 -9.65
N SER A 3 -16.06 -26.86 -8.53
CA SER A 3 -15.29 -25.76 -7.90
C SER A 3 -14.22 -25.16 -8.85
N GLU A 4 -13.73 -25.97 -9.77
CA GLU A 4 -12.78 -25.55 -10.82
C GLU A 4 -13.40 -24.58 -11.83
N ASP A 5 -14.62 -24.83 -12.28
CA ASP A 5 -15.33 -23.94 -13.23
C ASP A 5 -15.63 -22.58 -12.60
N ALA A 6 -15.98 -22.57 -11.32
CA ALA A 6 -16.17 -21.31 -10.59
C ALA A 6 -14.89 -20.48 -10.49
N ASN A 7 -13.74 -21.12 -10.27
CA ASN A 7 -12.44 -20.45 -10.24
C ASN A 7 -12.02 -19.87 -11.59
N VAL A 8 -12.31 -20.58 -12.69
CA VAL A 8 -12.04 -20.09 -14.07
C VAL A 8 -12.87 -18.85 -14.36
N ILE A 9 -14.16 -18.87 -14.05
CA ILE A 9 -15.06 -17.72 -14.26
C ILE A 9 -14.61 -16.49 -13.46
N ILE A 10 -14.24 -16.68 -12.19
CA ILE A 10 -13.73 -15.59 -11.35
C ILE A 10 -12.44 -15.01 -11.95
N LYS A 11 -11.53 -15.86 -12.42
CA LYS A 11 -10.29 -15.42 -13.08
C LYS A 11 -10.55 -14.60 -14.34
N MET A 12 -11.51 -15.04 -15.16
CA MET A 12 -11.93 -14.28 -16.35
C MET A 12 -12.52 -12.91 -15.99
N LYS A 13 -13.43 -12.85 -15.02
CA LYS A 13 -14.01 -11.59 -14.51
C LYS A 13 -12.93 -10.65 -14.00
N ARG A 14 -11.93 -11.17 -13.30
CA ARG A 14 -10.77 -10.42 -12.79
C ARG A 14 -9.95 -9.81 -13.92
N ASN A 15 -9.66 -10.58 -14.96
CA ASN A 15 -8.91 -10.09 -16.13
C ASN A 15 -9.69 -8.99 -16.87
N ILE A 16 -10.99 -9.16 -17.06
CA ILE A 16 -11.86 -8.15 -17.69
C ILE A 16 -11.88 -6.87 -16.84
N HIS A 17 -12.05 -7.01 -15.53
CA HIS A 17 -12.04 -5.88 -14.60
C HIS A 17 -10.71 -5.09 -14.67
N HIS A 18 -9.57 -5.79 -14.66
CA HIS A 18 -8.26 -5.15 -14.81
C HIS A 18 -8.10 -4.44 -16.15
N LEU A 19 -8.61 -5.02 -17.26
CA LEU A 19 -8.59 -4.35 -18.56
C LEU A 19 -9.44 -3.07 -18.57
N ILE A 20 -10.62 -3.09 -17.94
CA ILE A 20 -11.47 -1.91 -17.81
C ILE A 20 -10.76 -0.84 -16.98
N LEU A 21 -10.15 -1.23 -15.83
CA LEU A 21 -9.41 -0.31 -14.98
C LEU A 21 -8.24 0.35 -15.71
N ARG A 22 -7.46 -0.43 -16.47
CA ARG A 22 -6.36 0.07 -17.31
C ARG A 22 -6.83 1.06 -18.38
N LYS A 23 -8.02 0.89 -18.95
CA LYS A 23 -8.62 1.85 -19.90
C LYS A 23 -9.09 3.13 -19.21
N ARG A 24 -9.58 3.05 -17.97
CA ARG A 24 -10.04 4.20 -17.20
C ARG A 24 -8.88 5.08 -16.70
N ILE A 25 -7.69 4.50 -16.48
CA ILE A 25 -6.52 5.24 -16.00
C ILE A 25 -5.75 5.79 -17.20
N HIS A 26 -5.77 7.11 -17.34
CA HIS A 26 -5.09 7.81 -18.42
C HIS A 26 -3.63 8.12 -18.08
N LYS A 27 -3.31 8.29 -16.80
CA LYS A 27 -1.96 8.54 -16.33
C LYS A 27 -1.12 7.27 -16.38
N ARG A 28 -0.11 7.24 -17.25
CA ARG A 28 0.72 6.05 -17.53
C ARG A 28 1.99 5.97 -16.71
N SER A 29 2.42 7.08 -16.11
CA SER A 29 3.59 7.16 -15.26
C SER A 29 3.24 7.83 -13.96
N PHE A 30 3.45 7.13 -12.85
CA PHE A 30 3.34 7.66 -11.49
C PHE A 30 4.13 6.79 -10.52
N THR A 31 4.52 7.40 -9.42
CA THR A 31 5.14 6.72 -8.27
C THR A 31 4.10 6.61 -7.17
N LEU A 32 3.80 5.40 -6.73
CA LEU A 32 2.89 5.14 -5.63
C LEU A 32 3.68 4.73 -4.39
N ILE A 33 3.81 5.64 -3.44
CA ILE A 33 4.41 5.38 -2.13
C ILE A 33 3.33 4.72 -1.26
N SER A 34 3.56 3.49 -0.84
CA SER A 34 2.61 2.71 -0.07
C SER A 34 3.22 2.26 1.25
N GLN A 35 2.48 2.42 2.33
CA GLN A 35 2.87 1.97 3.66
C GLN A 35 2.98 0.44 3.75
N ASN A 36 2.27 -0.28 2.87
CA ASN A 36 2.13 -1.73 2.88
C ASN A 36 1.94 -2.30 1.47
N CYS A 37 1.51 -3.55 1.36
CA CYS A 37 1.39 -4.28 0.08
C CYS A 37 0.36 -3.72 -0.92
N VAL A 38 -0.48 -2.74 -0.56
CA VAL A 38 -1.51 -2.18 -1.46
C VAL A 38 -0.89 -1.63 -2.73
N GLY A 39 0.22 -0.89 -2.62
CA GLY A 39 0.90 -0.33 -3.80
C GLY A 39 1.36 -1.39 -4.79
N GLY A 40 1.95 -2.49 -4.31
CA GLY A 40 2.37 -3.61 -5.17
C GLY A 40 1.20 -4.26 -5.91
N VAL A 41 0.08 -4.44 -5.22
CA VAL A 41 -1.15 -4.98 -5.82
C VAL A 41 -1.68 -4.07 -6.92
N ILE A 42 -1.67 -2.75 -6.71
CA ILE A 42 -2.12 -1.77 -7.71
C ILE A 42 -1.24 -1.84 -8.97
N TYR A 43 0.08 -1.85 -8.83
CA TYR A 43 0.98 -1.98 -9.97
C TYR A 43 0.72 -3.28 -10.78
N HIS A 44 0.47 -4.41 -10.10
CA HIS A 44 0.09 -5.66 -10.75
C HIS A 44 -1.25 -5.58 -11.50
N MET A 45 -2.27 -4.95 -10.91
CA MET A 45 -3.57 -4.77 -11.58
C MET A 45 -3.44 -3.94 -12.85
N LEU A 46 -2.57 -2.94 -12.83
CA LEU A 46 -2.34 -2.04 -13.94
C LEU A 46 -1.37 -2.60 -14.99
N ASP A 47 -0.64 -3.67 -14.66
CA ASP A 47 0.37 -4.28 -15.53
C ASP A 47 1.47 -3.29 -15.94
N ILE A 48 1.94 -2.54 -14.96
CA ILE A 48 3.01 -1.56 -15.14
C ILE A 48 4.19 -1.86 -14.20
N PRO A 49 5.42 -1.52 -14.57
CA PRO A 49 6.60 -1.73 -13.73
C PRO A 49 6.49 -0.99 -12.39
N PHE A 50 7.00 -1.60 -11.32
CA PHE A 50 7.12 -0.94 -10.03
C PHE A 50 8.03 0.29 -10.14
N LYS A 51 7.48 1.46 -9.81
CA LYS A 51 8.17 2.76 -9.80
C LYS A 51 8.33 3.33 -8.39
N THR A 52 8.44 2.46 -7.40
CA THR A 52 8.64 2.82 -6.00
C THR A 52 9.43 1.74 -5.28
N PRO A 53 10.31 2.09 -4.35
CA PRO A 53 10.95 1.12 -3.46
C PRO A 53 9.96 0.44 -2.50
N THR A 54 8.85 1.12 -2.14
CA THR A 54 7.88 0.67 -1.13
C THR A 54 6.98 -0.48 -1.61
N ILE A 55 7.60 -1.57 -2.08
CA ILE A 55 6.90 -2.76 -2.59
C ILE A 55 7.29 -3.98 -1.76
N ASN A 56 6.29 -4.77 -1.36
CA ASN A 56 6.49 -6.00 -0.59
C ASN A 56 7.14 -5.77 0.78
N LEU A 57 6.81 -4.65 1.41
CA LEU A 57 7.33 -4.25 2.70
C LEU A 57 6.24 -3.56 3.52
N TYR A 58 6.58 -3.24 4.76
CA TYR A 58 5.77 -2.45 5.68
C TYR A 58 6.65 -1.39 6.33
N ILE A 59 6.09 -0.22 6.59
CA ILE A 59 6.72 0.88 7.33
C ILE A 59 5.71 1.29 8.42
N ASN A 60 6.17 1.47 9.66
CA ASN A 60 5.30 1.92 10.75
C ASN A 60 4.79 3.35 10.50
N ASP A 61 3.78 3.77 11.25
CA ASP A 61 3.07 5.01 10.97
C ASP A 61 3.97 6.24 11.05
N GLU A 62 4.80 6.35 12.09
CA GLU A 62 5.70 7.49 12.30
C GLU A 62 6.77 7.58 11.21
N ASP A 63 7.41 6.46 10.89
CA ASP A 63 8.43 6.40 9.85
C ASP A 63 7.83 6.60 8.45
N PHE A 64 6.59 6.13 8.24
CA PHE A 64 5.89 6.35 6.99
C PHE A 64 5.52 7.82 6.77
N VAL A 65 5.12 8.53 7.82
CA VAL A 65 4.87 9.98 7.76
C VAL A 65 6.14 10.72 7.34
N LYS A 66 7.29 10.43 7.95
CA LYS A 66 8.58 11.02 7.55
C LYS A 66 8.89 10.80 6.07
N LEU A 67 8.69 9.56 5.59
CA LEU A 67 8.90 9.22 4.18
C LEU A 67 7.93 9.97 3.27
N ALA A 68 6.64 10.07 3.63
CA ALA A 68 5.62 10.75 2.85
C ALA A 68 5.84 12.26 2.77
N GLU A 69 6.33 12.88 3.86
CA GLU A 69 6.67 14.30 3.91
C GLU A 69 7.92 14.64 3.07
N ASN A 70 8.91 13.73 3.02
CA ASN A 70 10.18 14.02 2.32
C ASN A 70 10.70 12.84 1.49
N PRO A 71 9.96 12.37 0.48
CA PRO A 71 10.32 11.19 -0.28
C PRO A 71 11.62 11.36 -1.07
N ARG A 72 11.94 12.59 -1.54
CA ARG A 72 13.21 12.85 -2.24
C ARG A 72 14.42 12.59 -1.36
N TYR A 73 14.35 12.99 -0.09
CA TYR A 73 15.41 12.77 0.87
C TYR A 73 15.59 11.27 1.14
N TYR A 74 14.54 10.57 1.56
CA TYR A 74 14.66 9.15 1.92
C TYR A 74 15.02 8.25 0.74
N PHE A 75 14.54 8.54 -0.46
CA PHE A 75 14.91 7.76 -1.64
C PHE A 75 16.31 8.10 -2.18
N SER A 76 16.96 9.18 -1.72
CA SER A 76 18.36 9.46 -2.03
C SER A 76 19.35 8.70 -1.15
N ILE A 77 18.92 8.28 0.05
CA ILE A 77 19.75 7.57 1.02
C ILE A 77 19.97 6.12 0.56
N GLU A 78 21.20 5.63 0.71
CA GLU A 78 21.52 4.21 0.52
C GLU A 78 20.99 3.42 1.71
N PRO A 79 20.18 2.36 1.50
CA PRO A 79 19.71 1.53 2.61
C PRO A 79 20.83 0.71 3.22
N GLU A 80 20.74 0.49 4.52
CA GLU A 80 21.68 -0.31 5.29
C GLU A 80 20.98 -1.55 5.91
N PRO A 81 21.66 -2.71 6.01
CA PRO A 81 21.14 -3.84 6.78
C PRO A 81 20.96 -3.45 8.25
N LEU A 82 19.78 -3.73 8.82
CA LEU A 82 19.53 -3.51 10.25
C LEU A 82 19.47 -4.84 11.01
N LEU A 83 18.70 -5.80 10.48
CA LEU A 83 18.56 -7.12 11.09
C LEU A 83 18.19 -8.15 10.02
N GLU A 84 18.98 -9.22 9.87
CA GLU A 84 18.70 -10.26 8.86
C GLU A 84 17.46 -11.08 9.18
N LYS A 85 17.10 -11.22 10.46
CA LYS A 85 15.97 -12.03 10.89
C LYS A 85 15.22 -11.39 12.03
N TYR A 86 14.22 -10.60 11.72
CA TYR A 86 13.23 -10.10 12.67
C TYR A 86 12.11 -11.12 12.82
N ILE A 87 11.79 -11.50 14.06
CA ILE A 87 10.68 -12.41 14.37
C ILE A 87 9.46 -11.55 14.71
N GLU A 88 8.35 -11.75 13.97
CA GLU A 88 7.12 -11.03 14.17
C GLU A 88 6.53 -11.33 15.57
N PRO A 89 6.35 -10.34 16.46
CA PRO A 89 5.84 -10.59 17.81
C PRO A 89 4.45 -11.22 17.84
N SER A 90 3.62 -10.89 16.86
CA SER A 90 2.25 -11.40 16.74
C SER A 90 2.16 -12.79 16.11
N ASP A 91 3.24 -13.25 15.45
CA ASP A 91 3.31 -14.56 14.81
C ASP A 91 4.77 -15.05 14.73
N LYS A 92 5.22 -15.77 15.74
CA LYS A 92 6.60 -16.24 15.89
C LYS A 92 7.10 -17.17 14.76
N GLN A 93 6.22 -17.67 13.92
CA GLN A 93 6.59 -18.46 12.72
C GLN A 93 6.98 -17.56 11.55
N VAL A 94 6.57 -16.28 11.58
CA VAL A 94 6.88 -15.30 10.53
C VAL A 94 8.14 -14.55 10.89
N ASN A 95 9.12 -14.62 10.00
CA ASN A 95 10.36 -13.83 10.12
C ASN A 95 10.74 -13.23 8.76
N TYR A 96 11.45 -12.11 8.80
CA TYR A 96 11.87 -11.35 7.62
C TYR A 96 12.99 -10.35 7.99
N PRO A 97 13.76 -9.86 7.01
CA PRO A 97 14.80 -8.89 7.28
C PRO A 97 14.25 -7.49 7.54
N LEU A 98 15.00 -6.69 8.30
CA LEU A 98 14.82 -5.25 8.44
C LEU A 98 15.98 -4.52 7.77
N ILE A 99 15.66 -3.42 7.10
CA ILE A 99 16.68 -2.48 6.61
C ILE A 99 16.40 -1.08 7.19
N LYS A 100 17.43 -0.27 7.22
CA LYS A 100 17.37 1.12 7.66
C LYS A 100 17.59 2.05 6.46
N VAL A 101 16.80 3.13 6.38
CA VAL A 101 16.95 4.18 5.37
C VAL A 101 16.97 5.52 6.09
N GLY A 102 18.16 6.05 6.34
CA GLY A 102 18.33 7.19 7.23
C GLY A 102 17.88 6.86 8.66
N ASP A 103 16.87 7.55 9.16
CA ASP A 103 16.29 7.32 10.50
C ASP A 103 14.99 6.50 10.49
N ILE A 104 14.56 5.95 9.33
CA ILE A 104 13.38 5.10 9.23
C ILE A 104 13.73 3.62 9.17
N THR A 105 12.87 2.77 9.75
CA THR A 105 12.96 1.32 9.70
C THR A 105 11.96 0.75 8.70
N VAL A 106 12.45 -0.13 7.83
CA VAL A 106 11.63 -0.78 6.80
C VAL A 106 11.54 -2.28 7.06
N TYR A 107 10.34 -2.80 7.23
CA TYR A 107 10.01 -4.19 7.51
C TYR A 107 9.81 -4.95 6.20
N CYS A 108 10.80 -5.73 5.79
CA CYS A 108 10.86 -6.36 4.48
C CYS A 108 10.16 -7.72 4.44
N ARG A 109 8.84 -7.76 4.73
CA ARG A 109 8.03 -8.98 4.99
C ARG A 109 8.04 -10.03 3.88
N HIS A 110 8.39 -9.67 2.66
CA HIS A 110 8.38 -10.58 1.50
C HIS A 110 9.77 -10.75 0.87
N TYR A 111 10.81 -10.51 1.66
CA TYR A 111 12.21 -10.71 1.28
C TYR A 111 12.87 -11.75 2.18
N ASN A 112 13.84 -12.47 1.65
CA ASN A 112 14.54 -13.52 2.38
C ASN A 112 15.84 -13.04 3.04
N SER A 113 16.36 -11.85 2.65
CA SER A 113 17.59 -11.27 3.20
C SER A 113 17.60 -9.75 3.06
N CYS A 114 18.40 -9.08 3.90
CA CYS A 114 18.65 -7.64 3.77
C CYS A 114 19.23 -7.31 2.38
N LYS A 115 20.15 -8.14 1.87
CA LYS A 115 20.73 -7.94 0.54
C LYS A 115 19.67 -7.91 -0.56
N GLU A 116 18.76 -8.88 -0.59
CA GLU A 116 17.66 -8.92 -1.57
C GLU A 116 16.76 -7.68 -1.48
N ALA A 117 16.43 -7.25 -0.25
CA ALA A 117 15.61 -6.07 0.00
C ALA A 117 16.32 -4.79 -0.51
N ILE A 118 17.60 -4.60 -0.18
CA ILE A 118 18.43 -3.45 -0.58
C ILE A 118 18.59 -3.41 -2.11
N ASP A 119 18.95 -4.52 -2.74
CA ASP A 119 19.08 -4.61 -4.20
C ASP A 119 17.76 -4.24 -4.91
N SER A 120 16.64 -4.70 -4.34
CA SER A 120 15.31 -4.38 -4.86
C SER A 120 14.92 -2.93 -4.64
N TRP A 121 15.24 -2.35 -3.48
CA TRP A 121 15.05 -0.93 -3.18
C TRP A 121 15.81 -0.06 -4.18
N ASN A 122 17.12 -0.31 -4.33
CA ASN A 122 18.00 0.44 -5.21
C ASN A 122 17.56 0.38 -6.68
N ARG A 123 17.22 -0.82 -7.17
CA ARG A 123 16.70 -0.99 -8.54
C ARG A 123 15.40 -0.23 -8.78
N ARG A 124 14.52 -0.13 -7.78
CA ARG A 124 13.21 0.53 -7.91
C ARG A 124 13.30 2.03 -7.73
N ARG A 125 14.14 2.54 -6.81
CA ARG A 125 14.31 3.99 -6.62
C ARG A 125 14.79 4.70 -7.89
N ALA A 126 15.56 4.02 -8.75
CA ALA A 126 16.00 4.55 -10.04
C ALA A 126 14.84 4.78 -11.04
N ARG A 127 13.62 4.31 -10.74
CA ARG A 127 12.44 4.42 -11.62
C ARG A 127 11.42 5.42 -11.11
N ILE A 128 11.69 6.12 -10.02
CA ILE A 128 10.76 7.06 -9.40
C ILE A 128 10.45 8.21 -10.36
N ASP A 129 9.18 8.47 -10.56
CA ASP A 129 8.67 9.67 -11.22
C ASP A 129 8.33 10.71 -10.15
N TYR A 130 9.28 11.58 -9.85
CA TYR A 130 9.12 12.61 -8.82
C TYR A 130 8.12 13.71 -9.16
N ASN A 131 7.64 13.77 -10.40
CA ASN A 131 6.63 14.74 -10.82
C ASN A 131 5.21 14.20 -10.61
N ASN A 132 5.08 12.90 -10.41
CA ASN A 132 3.80 12.21 -10.26
C ASN A 132 3.82 11.24 -9.06
N ILE A 133 4.03 11.78 -7.86
CA ILE A 133 3.98 11.00 -6.61
C ILE A 133 2.55 10.94 -6.09
N TYR A 134 2.14 9.77 -5.64
CA TYR A 134 0.91 9.47 -4.92
C TYR A 134 1.25 8.74 -3.64
N VAL A 135 0.50 8.98 -2.56
CA VAL A 135 0.72 8.34 -1.26
C VAL A 135 -0.52 7.56 -0.84
N ILE A 136 -0.35 6.31 -0.43
CA ILE A 136 -1.42 5.48 0.11
C ILE A 136 -1.03 4.93 1.47
N ALA A 137 -1.82 5.27 2.49
CA ALA A 137 -1.62 4.87 3.86
C ALA A 137 -2.83 4.09 4.39
N THR A 138 -2.57 3.30 5.41
CA THR A 138 -3.61 2.57 6.14
C THR A 138 -3.30 2.68 7.61
N SER A 139 -4.23 3.17 8.38
CA SER A 139 -4.13 3.15 9.83
C SER A 139 -4.24 1.69 10.32
N TRP A 140 -3.11 1.01 10.44
CA TRP A 140 -3.04 -0.42 10.82
C TRP A 140 -2.83 -0.64 12.28
N ASN A 141 -2.29 0.37 12.95
CA ASN A 141 -1.91 0.24 14.34
C ASN A 141 -3.12 0.39 15.27
N LEU A 142 -2.98 -0.18 16.44
CA LEU A 142 -3.98 -0.14 17.52
C LEU A 142 -4.37 1.28 17.93
N HIS A 143 -3.53 2.26 17.60
CA HIS A 143 -3.70 3.67 17.96
C HIS A 143 -3.66 4.52 16.71
N GLU A 144 -4.82 4.85 16.16
CA GLU A 144 -4.91 5.91 15.16
C GLU A 144 -4.47 7.23 15.80
N SER A 145 -3.44 7.83 15.26
CA SER A 145 -3.01 9.18 15.66
C SER A 145 -3.59 10.20 14.69
N ALA A 146 -4.48 11.05 15.17
CA ALA A 146 -5.05 12.14 14.39
C ALA A 146 -3.93 13.06 13.85
N GLU A 147 -2.88 13.30 14.62
CA GLU A 147 -1.72 14.08 14.19
C GLU A 147 -1.02 13.45 12.98
N LEU A 148 -0.73 12.14 13.01
CA LEU A 148 -0.06 11.45 11.91
C LEU A 148 -0.93 11.43 10.65
N ILE A 149 -2.26 11.26 10.81
CA ILE A 149 -3.22 11.32 9.70
C ILE A 149 -3.23 12.72 9.07
N GLU A 150 -3.26 13.78 9.88
CA GLU A 150 -3.17 15.16 9.38
C GLU A 150 -1.84 15.42 8.65
N ARG A 151 -0.73 14.96 9.18
CA ARG A 151 0.59 15.13 8.56
C ARG A 151 0.66 14.44 7.20
N ILE A 152 0.18 13.19 7.07
CA ILE A 152 0.06 12.53 5.76
C ILE A 152 -0.86 13.33 4.84
N GLY A 153 -1.99 13.80 5.34
CA GLY A 153 -2.93 14.63 4.59
C GLY A 153 -2.31 15.91 4.03
N LYS A 154 -1.32 16.45 4.71
CA LYS A 154 -0.59 17.69 4.35
C LYS A 154 0.77 17.45 3.67
N CYS A 155 1.12 16.21 3.29
CA CYS A 155 2.45 15.87 2.74
C CYS A 155 2.78 16.49 1.37
N GLY A 156 1.85 17.23 0.77
CA GLY A 156 2.06 17.92 -0.51
C GLY A 156 1.84 17.07 -1.76
N TYR A 157 1.48 15.80 -1.60
CA TYR A 157 1.19 14.86 -2.69
C TYR A 157 -0.27 14.40 -2.63
N PRO A 158 -0.91 14.07 -3.78
CA PRO A 158 -2.19 13.38 -3.78
C PRO A 158 -2.10 12.13 -2.90
N ASN A 159 -2.94 12.04 -1.87
CA ASN A 159 -2.87 10.95 -0.92
C ASN A 159 -4.25 10.41 -0.58
N VAL A 160 -4.30 9.15 -0.14
CA VAL A 160 -5.47 8.47 0.40
C VAL A 160 -5.09 7.71 1.66
N ILE A 161 -5.88 7.86 2.70
CA ILE A 161 -5.66 7.23 4.01
C ILE A 161 -6.90 6.40 4.36
N PHE A 162 -6.74 5.11 4.54
CA PHE A 162 -7.81 4.25 5.07
C PHE A 162 -7.79 4.28 6.59
N THR A 163 -8.90 4.72 7.19
CA THR A 163 -9.01 4.95 8.64
C THR A 163 -10.17 4.16 9.26
N TYR A 164 -10.04 3.79 10.54
CA TYR A 164 -11.12 3.16 11.32
C TYR A 164 -12.05 4.17 11.93
N GLU A 165 -11.50 5.28 12.39
CA GLU A 165 -12.26 6.40 12.88
C GLU A 165 -12.65 7.31 11.72
N LYS A 166 -13.76 8.00 11.87
CA LYS A 166 -14.21 8.97 10.87
C LYS A 166 -13.49 10.29 11.06
N TYR A 167 -12.68 10.67 10.09
CA TYR A 167 -12.04 11.98 10.03
C TYR A 167 -12.74 12.88 9.01
N ASN A 168 -12.87 14.15 9.32
CA ASN A 168 -13.40 15.15 8.38
C ASN A 168 -12.26 15.71 7.50
N LEU A 169 -11.58 14.83 6.79
CA LEU A 169 -10.48 15.14 5.88
C LEU A 169 -10.80 14.56 4.50
N PRO A 170 -10.61 15.30 3.42
CA PRO A 170 -11.04 14.90 2.07
C PRO A 170 -10.25 13.71 1.50
N ASN A 171 -9.13 13.37 2.11
CA ASN A 171 -8.25 12.26 1.73
C ASN A 171 -8.42 11.01 2.60
N CYS A 172 -9.27 11.05 3.62
CA CYS A 172 -9.57 9.89 4.46
C CYS A 172 -10.73 9.09 3.90
N VAL A 173 -10.56 7.78 3.84
CA VAL A 173 -11.58 6.80 3.47
C VAL A 173 -11.92 5.98 4.71
N HIS A 174 -13.11 6.19 5.25
CA HIS A 174 -13.53 5.51 6.46
C HIS A 174 -13.89 4.05 6.21
N LEU A 175 -13.26 3.13 6.91
CA LEU A 175 -13.52 1.69 6.87
C LEU A 175 -14.81 1.36 7.63
N LYS A 176 -15.98 1.63 7.02
CA LYS A 176 -17.31 1.48 7.61
C LYS A 176 -17.73 0.01 7.71
N GLY A 177 -18.37 -0.31 8.82
CA GLY A 177 -19.11 -1.55 9.00
C GLY A 177 -18.31 -2.72 9.56
N ASP A 178 -19.06 -3.75 9.95
CA ASP A 178 -18.58 -4.93 10.69
C ASP A 178 -17.54 -5.77 9.96
N LYS A 179 -17.42 -5.64 8.62
CA LYS A 179 -16.44 -6.39 7.86
C LYS A 179 -15.00 -5.95 8.13
N TRP A 180 -14.80 -4.74 8.66
CA TRP A 180 -13.49 -4.16 8.94
C TRP A 180 -13.07 -4.28 10.40
N LYS A 181 -13.43 -5.39 11.04
CA LYS A 181 -13.06 -5.64 12.45
C LYS A 181 -11.58 -5.98 12.58
N LYS A 182 -10.96 -5.43 13.61
CA LYS A 182 -9.62 -5.83 14.04
C LYS A 182 -9.68 -7.26 14.62
N ASP A 183 -8.72 -8.09 14.29
CA ASP A 183 -8.54 -9.37 14.97
C ASP A 183 -7.91 -9.17 16.36
N LYS A 184 -7.75 -10.26 17.14
CA LYS A 184 -7.15 -10.21 18.48
C LYS A 184 -5.72 -9.61 18.53
N ARG A 185 -5.05 -9.51 17.38
CA ARG A 185 -3.71 -8.94 17.20
C ARG A 185 -3.76 -7.49 16.75
N GLY A 186 -4.96 -6.92 16.58
CA GLY A 186 -5.15 -5.56 16.08
C GLY A 186 -5.10 -5.42 14.55
N PHE A 187 -4.94 -6.52 13.81
CA PHE A 187 -4.96 -6.47 12.34
C PHE A 187 -6.38 -6.50 11.79
N VAL A 188 -6.59 -5.72 10.74
CA VAL A 188 -7.88 -5.67 10.06
C VAL A 188 -8.08 -6.87 9.17
N LYS A 189 -9.25 -7.47 9.29
CA LYS A 189 -9.72 -8.50 8.37
C LYS A 189 -11.09 -8.10 7.82
N PRO A 190 -11.31 -8.20 6.52
CA PRO A 190 -10.36 -8.63 5.47
C PRO A 190 -9.31 -7.57 5.17
N ALA A 191 -8.12 -7.99 4.72
CA ALA A 191 -7.08 -7.05 4.35
C ALA A 191 -7.50 -6.21 3.12
N ILE A 192 -7.23 -4.91 3.15
CA ILE A 192 -7.60 -3.94 2.10
C ILE A 192 -7.16 -4.38 0.69
N PRO A 193 -5.93 -4.93 0.49
CA PRO A 193 -5.49 -5.36 -0.83
C PRO A 193 -6.11 -6.69 -1.31
N ASN A 194 -6.82 -7.43 -0.45
CA ASN A 194 -7.42 -8.69 -0.84
C ASN A 194 -8.63 -8.49 -1.76
N TYR A 195 -9.00 -9.55 -2.49
CA TYR A 195 -10.25 -9.57 -3.22
C TYR A 195 -11.44 -9.56 -2.26
N SER A 196 -12.48 -8.83 -2.63
CA SER A 196 -13.76 -8.82 -1.93
C SER A 196 -14.51 -10.15 -2.12
N LYS A 197 -15.68 -10.28 -1.51
CA LYS A 197 -16.50 -11.51 -1.60
C LYS A 197 -16.85 -11.94 -3.04
N ASN A 198 -16.88 -10.99 -3.97
CA ASN A 198 -17.13 -11.30 -5.39
C ASN A 198 -15.93 -11.98 -6.09
N GLY A 199 -14.73 -11.96 -5.48
CA GLY A 199 -13.51 -12.62 -5.94
C GLY A 199 -12.78 -11.94 -7.10
N TYR A 200 -13.27 -10.80 -7.64
CA TYR A 200 -12.65 -10.14 -8.80
C TYR A 200 -12.38 -8.64 -8.63
N ILE A 201 -13.00 -7.97 -7.64
CA ILE A 201 -12.74 -6.58 -7.24
C ILE A 201 -11.95 -6.60 -5.93
N ARG A 202 -10.98 -5.72 -5.77
CA ARG A 202 -10.25 -5.57 -4.51
C ARG A 202 -11.07 -4.81 -3.48
N ASN A 203 -10.85 -5.09 -2.20
CA ASN A 203 -11.58 -4.41 -1.13
C ASN A 203 -11.43 -2.88 -1.17
N PHE A 204 -10.25 -2.35 -1.50
CA PHE A 204 -10.06 -0.90 -1.60
C PHE A 204 -10.84 -0.26 -2.74
N GLU A 205 -11.11 -0.98 -3.83
CA GLU A 205 -11.89 -0.47 -4.97
C GLU A 205 -13.39 -0.35 -4.65
N GLU A 206 -13.87 -1.08 -3.62
CA GLU A 206 -15.23 -0.93 -3.11
C GLU A 206 -15.40 0.32 -2.24
N LEU A 207 -14.30 0.88 -1.73
CA LEU A 207 -14.31 1.99 -0.78
C LEU A 207 -14.24 3.35 -1.46
N PHE A 208 -13.47 3.47 -2.56
CA PHE A 208 -13.32 4.71 -3.28
C PHE A 208 -13.02 4.51 -4.77
N ASP A 209 -13.19 5.55 -5.61
CA ASP A 209 -12.87 5.47 -7.03
C ASP A 209 -11.36 5.65 -7.26
N PHE A 210 -10.65 4.51 -7.24
CA PHE A 210 -9.22 4.45 -7.44
C PHE A 210 -8.77 5.06 -8.78
N ALA A 211 -9.51 4.84 -9.88
CA ALA A 211 -9.14 5.38 -11.19
C ALA A 211 -9.26 6.91 -11.23
N LYS A 212 -10.29 7.47 -10.60
CA LYS A 212 -10.47 8.91 -10.47
C LYS A 212 -9.33 9.52 -9.65
N TRP A 213 -8.96 8.87 -8.53
CA TRP A 213 -7.86 9.33 -7.69
C TRP A 213 -6.52 9.36 -8.45
N ILE A 214 -6.15 8.30 -9.19
CA ILE A 214 -4.92 8.29 -9.98
C ILE A 214 -4.93 9.34 -11.09
N ASN A 215 -6.06 9.57 -11.75
CA ASN A 215 -6.14 10.55 -12.84
C ASN A 215 -6.09 12.00 -12.34
N TYR A 216 -6.76 12.31 -11.23
CA TYR A 216 -7.05 13.68 -10.80
C TYR A 216 -6.60 14.02 -9.38
N GLY A 217 -6.11 13.06 -8.60
CA GLY A 217 -5.70 13.27 -7.21
C GLY A 217 -6.86 13.43 -6.22
N VAL A 218 -8.11 13.20 -6.66
CA VAL A 218 -9.31 13.42 -5.85
C VAL A 218 -9.80 12.09 -5.27
N VAL A 219 -9.98 12.05 -3.96
CA VAL A 219 -10.59 10.91 -3.24
C VAL A 219 -12.11 11.08 -3.27
N GLU A 220 -12.80 10.06 -3.74
CA GLU A 220 -14.27 10.00 -3.74
C GLU A 220 -14.69 8.64 -3.16
N GLU A 221 -15.26 8.69 -1.95
CA GLU A 221 -15.82 7.50 -1.29
C GLU A 221 -17.02 6.96 -2.07
N ARG A 222 -17.20 5.62 -2.03
CA ARG A 222 -18.35 4.90 -2.60
C ARG A 222 -19.37 4.51 -1.56
#